data_3669875aacbdaafc10ddf23f473741e1
#
_entry.id   3669875aacbdaafc10ddf23f473741e1
#
_cell.length_a   1.000
_cell.length_b   1.000
_cell.length_c   1.000
_cell.angle_alpha   90.00
_cell.angle_beta   90.00
_cell.angle_gamma   90.00
#
_symmetry.space_group_name_H-M   'P 1'
#
loop_
_entity.id
_entity.type
_entity.pdbx_description
1 polymer ?
#
loop_
_entity_poly.entity_id
_entity_poly.type
_entity_poly.pdbx_seq_one_letter_code
_entity_poly.pdbx_strand_id
1 'polypeptide(L)'
;METKTPAKKATVKKTASSKTQTKTQAKIPAKKNAAKELKDLFEDSLKDIYWAEKALTKALPKMHKNATDKKLQSAIELHLAETHVHVKRLEECFASLGKKAQAKKCDAMQGLLDEGKGIMEETEPGAVRDAGIIAAAQKVEHYEIATYGTLAAYAKVLKEKTCLKNLLATLNEEKICDKLLSKVADITLNSKAIKK
;
A
#
# COMPACT_ATOMS: atom_id res chain seq x y z
N MET A 1 -83.64 -8.89 26.14
CA MET A 1 -83.63 -8.18 24.83
C MET A 1 -82.20 -8.03 24.40
N GLU A 2 -81.77 -8.92 23.52
CA GLU A 2 -80.41 -8.97 23.00
C GLU A 2 -80.40 -8.15 21.71
N THR A 3 -79.49 -7.21 21.63
CA THR A 3 -79.21 -6.45 20.36
C THR A 3 -77.88 -6.90 19.79
N LYS A 4 -77.95 -7.65 18.69
CA LYS A 4 -76.79 -8.07 17.87
C LYS A 4 -76.27 -6.91 17.06
N THR A 5 -74.94 -6.64 17.17
CA THR A 5 -74.23 -5.70 16.30
C THR A 5 -73.50 -6.52 15.20
N PRO A 6 -73.54 -6.08 13.92
CA PRO A 6 -72.94 -6.81 12.79
C PRO A 6 -71.46 -6.56 12.64
N ALA A 7 -70.69 -7.63 12.37
CA ALA A 7 -69.25 -7.62 12.09
C ALA A 7 -68.93 -6.96 10.74
N LYS A 8 -68.00 -5.99 10.73
CA LYS A 8 -67.38 -5.41 9.53
C LYS A 8 -66.30 -6.38 8.94
N LYS A 9 -66.53 -6.76 7.67
CA LYS A 9 -65.51 -7.47 6.85
C LYS A 9 -64.32 -6.53 6.55
N ALA A 10 -63.12 -6.95 6.99
CA ALA A 10 -61.89 -6.31 6.61
C ALA A 10 -61.40 -6.78 5.22
N THR A 11 -61.26 -5.88 4.29
CA THR A 11 -60.75 -6.12 2.94
C THR A 11 -59.22 -6.15 2.98
N VAL A 12 -58.64 -7.30 2.74
CA VAL A 12 -57.16 -7.45 2.64
C VAL A 12 -56.69 -6.87 1.28
N LYS A 13 -55.98 -5.76 1.33
CA LYS A 13 -55.25 -5.22 0.16
C LYS A 13 -54.02 -6.08 -0.10
N LYS A 14 -53.97 -6.75 -1.26
CA LYS A 14 -52.78 -7.38 -1.79
C LYS A 14 -51.72 -6.32 -2.05
N THR A 15 -50.64 -6.33 -1.28
CA THR A 15 -49.43 -5.57 -1.53
C THR A 15 -48.70 -6.18 -2.71
N ALA A 16 -48.46 -5.38 -3.76
CA ALA A 16 -47.70 -5.75 -4.93
C ALA A 16 -46.24 -5.97 -4.56
N SER A 17 -45.73 -7.17 -4.84
CA SER A 17 -44.33 -7.53 -4.67
C SER A 17 -43.46 -6.70 -5.64
N SER A 18 -42.69 -5.78 -5.10
CA SER A 18 -41.66 -5.05 -5.81
C SER A 18 -40.55 -6.02 -6.23
N LYS A 19 -40.47 -6.32 -7.52
CA LYS A 19 -39.33 -7.05 -8.11
C LYS A 19 -38.09 -6.15 -8.03
N THR A 20 -37.24 -6.42 -7.05
CA THR A 20 -35.89 -5.84 -6.98
C THR A 20 -35.10 -6.33 -8.19
N GLN A 21 -34.92 -5.51 -9.19
CA GLN A 21 -34.01 -5.77 -10.30
C GLN A 21 -32.58 -5.72 -9.76
N THR A 22 -31.98 -6.87 -9.57
CA THR A 22 -30.54 -7.00 -9.30
C THR A 22 -29.80 -6.50 -10.55
N LYS A 23 -29.29 -5.26 -10.52
CA LYS A 23 -28.37 -4.77 -11.57
C LYS A 23 -27.12 -5.64 -11.54
N THR A 24 -26.99 -6.54 -12.51
CA THR A 24 -25.77 -7.31 -12.75
C THR A 24 -24.66 -6.31 -13.09
N GLN A 25 -23.71 -6.12 -12.19
CA GLN A 25 -22.53 -5.29 -12.46
C GLN A 25 -21.78 -5.88 -13.66
N ALA A 26 -21.55 -5.07 -14.67
CA ALA A 26 -20.83 -5.48 -15.87
C ALA A 26 -19.39 -5.84 -15.49
N LYS A 27 -18.91 -7.01 -15.93
CA LYS A 27 -17.50 -7.42 -15.77
C LYS A 27 -16.59 -6.44 -16.50
N ILE A 28 -15.48 -6.05 -15.87
CA ILE A 28 -14.45 -5.23 -16.52
C ILE A 28 -13.79 -6.07 -17.62
N PRO A 29 -13.82 -5.62 -18.90
CA PRO A 29 -13.19 -6.37 -19.99
C PRO A 29 -11.67 -6.36 -19.85
N ALA A 30 -11.01 -7.50 -20.07
CA ALA A 30 -9.56 -7.60 -20.08
C ALA A 30 -8.96 -6.86 -21.30
N LYS A 31 -7.82 -6.18 -21.09
CA LYS A 31 -7.05 -5.58 -22.18
C LYS A 31 -6.41 -6.66 -23.05
N LYS A 32 -6.05 -6.33 -24.30
CA LYS A 32 -5.44 -7.27 -25.28
C LYS A 32 -4.15 -7.93 -24.75
N ASN A 33 -3.39 -7.20 -23.94
CA ASN A 33 -2.12 -7.63 -23.32
C ASN A 33 -2.25 -7.96 -21.83
N ALA A 34 -3.44 -8.30 -21.35
CA ALA A 34 -3.65 -8.71 -19.97
C ALA A 34 -2.86 -9.98 -19.65
N ALA A 35 -2.35 -10.06 -18.41
CA ALA A 35 -1.71 -11.27 -17.89
C ALA A 35 -2.66 -12.47 -17.99
N LYS A 36 -2.16 -13.60 -18.47
CA LYS A 36 -2.93 -14.83 -18.65
C LYS A 36 -2.57 -15.88 -17.61
N GLU A 37 -1.36 -15.83 -17.12
CA GLU A 37 -0.81 -16.76 -16.15
C GLU A 37 -0.28 -16.04 -14.91
N LEU A 38 -0.14 -16.76 -13.82
CA LEU A 38 0.43 -16.21 -12.57
C LEU A 38 1.85 -15.67 -12.78
N LYS A 39 2.60 -16.30 -13.69
CA LYS A 39 3.96 -15.86 -14.04
C LYS A 39 3.96 -14.47 -14.68
N ASP A 40 3.03 -14.19 -15.56
CA ASP A 40 2.91 -12.87 -16.22
C ASP A 40 2.61 -11.79 -15.16
N LEU A 41 1.68 -12.09 -14.24
CA LEU A 41 1.32 -11.18 -13.16
C LEU A 41 2.50 -10.96 -12.20
N PHE A 42 3.25 -12.02 -11.87
CA PHE A 42 4.45 -11.94 -11.06
C PHE A 42 5.51 -11.03 -11.69
N GLU A 43 5.82 -11.25 -12.98
CA GLU A 43 6.78 -10.42 -13.71
C GLU A 43 6.35 -8.95 -13.82
N ASP A 44 5.07 -8.69 -14.04
CA ASP A 44 4.53 -7.32 -14.10
C ASP A 44 4.59 -6.64 -12.73
N SER A 45 4.29 -7.37 -11.66
CA SER A 45 4.37 -6.85 -10.30
C SER A 45 5.82 -6.61 -9.86
N LEU A 46 6.80 -7.43 -10.32
CA LEU A 46 8.22 -7.16 -10.11
C LEU A 46 8.67 -5.85 -10.78
N LYS A 47 8.18 -5.55 -11.99
CA LYS A 47 8.49 -4.27 -12.68
C LYS A 47 7.90 -3.08 -11.94
N ASP A 48 6.70 -3.24 -11.39
CA ASP A 48 5.99 -2.22 -10.62
C ASP A 48 6.75 -1.87 -9.33
N ILE A 49 7.08 -2.87 -8.50
CA ILE A 49 7.82 -2.62 -7.26
C ILE A 49 9.27 -2.16 -7.53
N TYR A 50 9.92 -2.63 -8.59
CA TYR A 50 11.23 -2.14 -8.98
C TYR A 50 11.23 -0.65 -9.33
N TRP A 51 10.16 -0.17 -9.97
CA TRP A 51 9.97 1.26 -10.18
C TRP A 51 9.77 2.01 -8.86
N ALA A 52 8.95 1.46 -7.95
CA ALA A 52 8.64 2.05 -6.66
C ALA A 52 9.91 2.25 -5.82
N GLU A 53 10.74 1.23 -5.66
CA GLU A 53 12.02 1.30 -4.96
C GLU A 53 12.95 2.37 -5.55
N LYS A 54 13.07 2.42 -6.89
CA LYS A 54 13.88 3.45 -7.57
C LYS A 54 13.32 4.86 -7.39
N ALA A 55 12.02 5.02 -7.22
CA ALA A 55 11.42 6.31 -6.90
C ALA A 55 11.70 6.69 -5.44
N LEU A 56 11.65 5.73 -4.52
CA LEU A 56 11.98 5.92 -3.10
C LEU A 56 13.43 6.34 -2.88
N THR A 57 14.40 5.78 -3.62
CA THR A 57 15.80 6.25 -3.50
C THR A 57 15.97 7.75 -3.79
N LYS A 58 15.00 8.37 -4.48
CA LYS A 58 14.99 9.81 -4.78
C LYS A 58 14.11 10.61 -3.80
N ALA A 59 13.11 9.98 -3.23
CA ALA A 59 12.16 10.63 -2.32
C ALA A 59 12.69 10.68 -0.88
N LEU A 60 13.28 9.59 -0.38
CA LEU A 60 13.79 9.48 0.98
C LEU A 60 14.82 10.57 1.35
N PRO A 61 15.80 10.95 0.49
CA PRO A 61 16.68 12.07 0.79
C PRO A 61 15.95 13.41 0.97
N LYS A 62 14.84 13.63 0.25
CA LYS A 62 14.02 14.84 0.42
C LYS A 62 13.26 14.81 1.74
N MET A 63 12.68 13.66 2.11
CA MET A 63 12.02 13.46 3.38
C MET A 63 12.99 13.67 4.55
N HIS A 64 14.19 13.07 4.49
CA HIS A 64 15.26 13.27 5.46
C HIS A 64 15.61 14.75 5.66
N LYS A 65 15.79 15.50 4.56
CA LYS A 65 16.11 16.93 4.62
C LYS A 65 15.01 17.78 5.24
N ASN A 66 13.76 17.37 5.14
CA ASN A 66 12.59 18.08 5.66
C ASN A 66 12.21 17.65 7.10
N ALA A 67 12.70 16.51 7.57
CA ALA A 67 12.54 16.06 8.94
C ALA A 67 13.44 16.85 9.91
N THR A 68 12.94 17.15 11.11
CA THR A 68 13.67 17.89 12.16
C THR A 68 14.06 17.00 13.34
N ASP A 69 13.30 15.95 13.63
CA ASP A 69 13.62 15.01 14.71
C ASP A 69 14.76 14.07 14.30
N LYS A 70 15.78 13.96 15.15
CA LYS A 70 16.99 13.16 14.87
C LYS A 70 16.71 11.67 14.73
N LYS A 71 15.74 11.13 15.48
CA LYS A 71 15.38 9.70 15.37
C LYS A 71 14.67 9.42 14.06
N LEU A 72 13.80 10.34 13.61
CA LEU A 72 13.15 10.23 12.32
C LEU A 72 14.17 10.33 11.19
N GLN A 73 15.10 11.30 11.26
CA GLN A 73 16.19 11.41 10.27
C GLN A 73 17.00 10.12 10.19
N SER A 74 17.40 9.53 11.33
CA SER A 74 18.15 8.27 11.35
C SER A 74 17.34 7.08 10.81
N ALA A 75 16.03 7.03 11.07
CA ALA A 75 15.16 5.99 10.51
C ALA A 75 15.07 6.09 8.99
N ILE A 76 14.89 7.29 8.45
CA ILE A 76 14.83 7.53 7.00
C ILE A 76 16.17 7.21 6.32
N GLU A 77 17.31 7.55 6.96
CA GLU A 77 18.64 7.26 6.45
C GLU A 77 18.91 5.75 6.39
N LEU A 78 18.52 5.00 7.45
CA LEU A 78 18.60 3.55 7.47
C LEU A 78 17.76 2.95 6.34
N HIS A 79 16.50 3.36 6.24
CA HIS A 79 15.59 2.86 5.20
C HIS A 79 16.10 3.18 3.78
N LEU A 80 16.71 4.33 3.54
CA LEU A 80 17.37 4.63 2.26
C LEU A 80 18.49 3.63 1.93
N ALA A 81 19.30 3.27 2.91
CA ALA A 81 20.36 2.29 2.72
C ALA A 81 19.77 0.90 2.39
N GLU A 82 18.71 0.49 3.08
CA GLU A 82 17.97 -0.76 2.82
C GLU A 82 17.31 -0.74 1.42
N THR A 83 16.66 0.36 1.02
CA THR A 83 16.05 0.57 -0.31
C THR A 83 17.07 0.33 -1.44
N HIS A 84 18.30 0.80 -1.28
CA HIS A 84 19.36 0.49 -2.27
C HIS A 84 19.68 -1.01 -2.35
N VAL A 85 19.58 -1.75 -1.26
CA VAL A 85 19.73 -3.22 -1.25
C VAL A 85 18.49 -3.88 -1.88
N HIS A 86 17.28 -3.38 -1.63
CA HIS A 86 16.05 -3.87 -2.23
C HIS A 86 16.09 -3.80 -3.76
N VAL A 87 16.55 -2.67 -4.30
CA VAL A 87 16.78 -2.52 -5.76
C VAL A 87 17.68 -3.64 -6.30
N LYS A 88 18.81 -3.92 -5.65
CA LYS A 88 19.74 -4.99 -6.07
C LYS A 88 19.10 -6.39 -5.98
N ARG A 89 18.37 -6.69 -4.90
CA ARG A 89 17.64 -7.95 -4.75
C ARG A 89 16.60 -8.17 -5.85
N LEU A 90 15.91 -7.10 -6.27
CA LEU A 90 14.98 -7.16 -7.40
C LEU A 90 15.71 -7.40 -8.73
N GLU A 91 16.87 -6.77 -8.94
CA GLU A 91 17.73 -7.04 -10.10
C GLU A 91 18.20 -8.51 -10.14
N GLU A 92 18.56 -9.09 -9.00
CA GLU A 92 18.86 -10.52 -8.87
C GLU A 92 17.63 -11.39 -9.19
N CYS A 93 16.42 -10.98 -8.77
CA CYS A 93 15.19 -11.68 -9.14
C CYS A 93 14.99 -11.69 -10.65
N PHE A 94 15.13 -10.54 -11.33
CA PHE A 94 15.04 -10.49 -12.79
C PHE A 94 16.11 -11.38 -13.47
N ALA A 95 17.34 -11.33 -12.99
CA ALA A 95 18.42 -12.17 -13.53
C ALA A 95 18.12 -13.65 -13.37
N SER A 96 17.59 -14.10 -12.22
CA SER A 96 17.23 -15.50 -11.97
C SER A 96 16.10 -15.99 -12.87
N LEU A 97 15.23 -15.09 -13.33
CA LEU A 97 14.18 -15.36 -14.30
C LEU A 97 14.67 -15.32 -15.77
N GLY A 98 15.96 -15.08 -16.02
CA GLY A 98 16.51 -14.87 -17.35
C GLY A 98 16.04 -13.57 -18.01
N LYS A 99 15.64 -12.57 -17.22
CA LYS A 99 15.09 -11.30 -17.68
C LYS A 99 16.04 -10.14 -17.36
N LYS A 100 15.98 -9.10 -18.19
CA LYS A 100 16.62 -7.81 -17.87
C LYS A 100 15.70 -7.04 -16.91
N ALA A 101 16.29 -6.42 -15.89
CA ALA A 101 15.55 -5.56 -14.98
C ALA A 101 14.88 -4.40 -15.74
N GLN A 102 13.58 -4.27 -15.60
CA GLN A 102 12.78 -3.27 -16.28
C GLN A 102 11.78 -2.66 -15.30
N ALA A 103 11.79 -1.35 -15.16
CA ALA A 103 10.83 -0.60 -14.35
C ALA A 103 9.55 -0.30 -15.16
N LYS A 104 8.40 -0.42 -14.51
CA LYS A 104 7.10 0.02 -15.00
C LYS A 104 6.51 0.96 -13.96
N LYS A 105 6.10 2.17 -14.37
CA LYS A 105 5.58 3.18 -13.43
C LYS A 105 4.46 2.59 -12.57
N CYS A 106 4.62 2.71 -11.26
CA CYS A 106 3.63 2.37 -10.26
C CYS A 106 2.78 3.59 -9.91
N ASP A 107 1.51 3.59 -10.29
CA ASP A 107 0.62 4.71 -10.00
C ASP A 107 0.29 4.80 -8.50
N ALA A 108 0.24 3.68 -7.79
CA ALA A 108 0.01 3.66 -6.35
C ALA A 108 1.17 4.34 -5.60
N MET A 109 2.42 3.92 -5.84
CA MET A 109 3.58 4.54 -5.22
C MET A 109 3.71 6.01 -5.63
N GLN A 110 3.46 6.36 -6.90
CA GLN A 110 3.46 7.76 -7.33
C GLN A 110 2.49 8.61 -6.49
N GLY A 111 1.27 8.12 -6.26
CA GLY A 111 0.28 8.80 -5.44
C GLY A 111 0.73 8.98 -3.98
N LEU A 112 1.37 7.96 -3.39
CA LEU A 112 1.93 8.04 -2.04
C LEU A 112 3.06 9.06 -1.94
N LEU A 113 3.94 9.12 -2.94
CA LEU A 113 5.02 10.09 -3.00
C LEU A 113 4.51 11.53 -3.19
N ASP A 114 3.49 11.71 -4.01
CA ASP A 114 2.85 13.01 -4.23
C ASP A 114 2.14 13.49 -2.96
N GLU A 115 1.47 12.60 -2.23
CA GLU A 115 0.86 12.90 -0.93
C GLU A 115 1.93 13.28 0.12
N GLY A 116 3.01 12.52 0.22
CA GLY A 116 4.12 12.83 1.14
C GLY A 116 4.77 14.18 0.83
N LYS A 117 4.90 14.53 -0.46
CA LYS A 117 5.38 15.84 -0.89
C LYS A 117 4.40 16.94 -0.47
N GLY A 118 3.09 16.76 -0.69
CA GLY A 118 2.05 17.70 -0.29
C GLY A 118 2.09 17.98 1.22
N ILE A 119 2.22 16.95 2.05
CA ILE A 119 2.34 17.10 3.51
C ILE A 119 3.54 17.98 3.88
N MET A 120 4.69 17.82 3.25
CA MET A 120 5.86 18.65 3.52
C MET A 120 5.67 20.12 3.06
N GLU A 121 4.90 20.36 2.02
CA GLU A 121 4.59 21.70 1.51
C GLU A 121 3.51 22.42 2.36
N GLU A 122 2.57 21.68 2.93
CA GLU A 122 1.41 22.20 3.67
C GLU A 122 1.64 22.32 5.17
N THR A 123 2.80 21.91 5.70
CA THR A 123 3.15 21.96 7.12
C THR A 123 4.36 22.82 7.38
N GLU A 124 4.35 23.55 8.50
CA GLU A 124 5.54 24.26 8.98
C GLU A 124 6.63 23.30 9.47
N PRO A 125 7.94 23.61 9.30
CA PRO A 125 9.02 22.80 9.84
C PRO A 125 8.88 22.59 11.35
N GLY A 126 9.08 21.36 11.82
CA GLY A 126 8.96 20.99 13.23
C GLY A 126 8.13 19.74 13.47
N ALA A 127 7.67 19.55 14.70
CA ALA A 127 7.04 18.32 15.13
C ALA A 127 5.77 17.94 14.34
N VAL A 128 5.00 18.91 13.84
CA VAL A 128 3.80 18.65 13.04
C VAL A 128 4.20 18.08 11.67
N ARG A 129 5.21 18.69 11.00
CA ARG A 129 5.74 18.16 9.76
C ARG A 129 6.34 16.78 9.95
N ASP A 130 7.11 16.56 11.01
CA ASP A 130 7.71 15.27 11.33
C ASP A 130 6.63 14.17 11.51
N ALA A 131 5.54 14.48 12.22
CA ALA A 131 4.41 13.56 12.36
C ALA A 131 3.76 13.27 10.99
N GLY A 132 3.62 14.26 10.14
CA GLY A 132 3.12 14.10 8.77
C GLY A 132 4.04 13.25 7.89
N ILE A 133 5.36 13.44 7.99
CA ILE A 133 6.36 12.62 7.29
C ILE A 133 6.26 11.16 7.73
N ILE A 134 6.10 10.87 9.03
CA ILE A 134 5.91 9.50 9.51
C ILE A 134 4.63 8.90 8.91
N ALA A 135 3.52 9.64 8.95
CA ALA A 135 2.25 9.14 8.40
C ALA A 135 2.35 8.81 6.91
N ALA A 136 3.06 9.63 6.11
CA ALA A 136 3.31 9.36 4.71
C ALA A 136 4.24 8.15 4.52
N ALA A 137 5.33 8.06 5.30
CA ALA A 137 6.26 6.94 5.25
C ALA A 137 5.56 5.61 5.57
N GLN A 138 4.76 5.55 6.64
CA GLN A 138 4.03 4.33 6.99
C GLN A 138 3.06 3.84 5.89
N LYS A 139 2.45 4.75 5.13
CA LYS A 139 1.64 4.35 3.97
C LYS A 139 2.50 3.68 2.89
N VAL A 140 3.72 4.17 2.68
CA VAL A 140 4.70 3.56 1.78
C VAL A 140 5.07 2.17 2.29
N GLU A 141 5.46 2.02 3.57
CA GLU A 141 5.78 0.72 4.18
C GLU A 141 4.63 -0.29 4.00
N HIS A 142 3.39 0.11 4.27
CA HIS A 142 2.23 -0.77 4.11
C HIS A 142 1.98 -1.19 2.66
N TYR A 143 2.22 -0.30 1.68
CA TYR A 143 2.22 -0.66 0.27
C TYR A 143 3.30 -1.72 -0.02
N GLU A 144 4.54 -1.53 0.46
CA GLU A 144 5.67 -2.42 0.23
C GLU A 144 5.47 -3.77 0.93
N ILE A 145 5.01 -3.78 2.19
CA ILE A 145 4.67 -5.00 2.94
C ILE A 145 3.61 -5.83 2.18
N ALA A 146 2.55 -5.20 1.68
CA ALA A 146 1.52 -5.89 0.91
C ALA A 146 2.07 -6.44 -0.41
N THR A 147 2.87 -5.67 -1.11
CA THR A 147 3.44 -6.02 -2.41
C THR A 147 4.47 -7.13 -2.27
N TYR A 148 5.45 -7.00 -1.38
CA TYR A 148 6.47 -8.02 -1.14
C TYR A 148 5.88 -9.33 -0.59
N GLY A 149 4.86 -9.23 0.29
CA GLY A 149 4.13 -10.41 0.78
C GLY A 149 3.44 -11.18 -0.34
N THR A 150 2.78 -10.48 -1.24
CA THR A 150 2.13 -11.06 -2.42
C THR A 150 3.13 -11.67 -3.39
N LEU A 151 4.21 -10.94 -3.72
CA LEU A 151 5.26 -11.43 -4.60
C LEU A 151 5.97 -12.67 -4.04
N ALA A 152 6.23 -12.71 -2.73
CA ALA A 152 6.80 -13.90 -2.07
C ALA A 152 5.86 -15.10 -2.17
N ALA A 153 4.54 -14.90 -2.02
CA ALA A 153 3.55 -15.96 -2.21
C ALA A 153 3.56 -16.49 -3.66
N TYR A 154 3.62 -15.60 -4.65
CA TYR A 154 3.71 -15.99 -6.07
C TYR A 154 5.01 -16.73 -6.36
N ALA A 155 6.17 -16.22 -5.91
CA ALA A 155 7.47 -16.86 -6.07
C ALA A 155 7.50 -18.28 -5.48
N LYS A 156 6.84 -18.49 -4.32
CA LYS A 156 6.72 -19.81 -3.69
C LYS A 156 5.95 -20.79 -4.57
N VAL A 157 4.79 -20.39 -5.13
CA VAL A 157 3.96 -21.24 -6.00
C VAL A 157 4.68 -21.52 -7.32
N LEU A 158 5.34 -20.51 -7.89
CA LEU A 158 6.11 -20.62 -9.14
C LEU A 158 7.44 -21.35 -8.96
N LYS A 159 7.83 -21.70 -7.71
CA LYS A 159 9.10 -22.36 -7.35
C LYS A 159 10.35 -21.53 -7.67
N GLU A 160 10.22 -20.21 -7.73
CA GLU A 160 11.29 -19.25 -7.99
C GLU A 160 12.10 -18.99 -6.69
N LYS A 161 13.00 -19.91 -6.35
CA LYS A 161 13.70 -19.96 -5.04
C LYS A 161 14.52 -18.70 -4.75
N THR A 162 15.25 -18.16 -5.73
CA THR A 162 16.07 -16.95 -5.58
C THR A 162 15.17 -15.73 -5.29
N CYS A 163 14.11 -15.56 -6.08
CA CYS A 163 13.13 -14.49 -5.84
C CYS A 163 12.50 -14.62 -4.46
N LEU A 164 12.04 -15.82 -4.08
CA LEU A 164 11.42 -16.06 -2.77
C LEU A 164 12.33 -15.64 -1.62
N LYS A 165 13.62 -16.04 -1.66
CA LYS A 165 14.59 -15.66 -0.63
C LYS A 165 14.73 -14.14 -0.52
N ASN A 166 14.94 -13.46 -1.64
CA ASN A 166 15.18 -12.02 -1.69
C ASN A 166 13.93 -11.22 -1.27
N LEU A 167 12.75 -11.61 -1.77
CA LEU A 167 11.48 -10.96 -1.44
C LEU A 167 11.11 -11.11 0.04
N LEU A 168 11.37 -12.26 0.66
CA LEU A 168 11.13 -12.47 2.10
C LEU A 168 12.10 -11.66 2.97
N ALA A 169 13.35 -11.50 2.54
CA ALA A 169 14.33 -10.68 3.25
C ALA A 169 13.88 -9.21 3.27
N THR A 170 13.52 -8.66 2.09
CA THR A 170 12.98 -7.30 1.97
C THR A 170 11.68 -7.13 2.78
N LEU A 171 10.72 -8.03 2.64
CA LEU A 171 9.48 -7.99 3.43
C LEU A 171 9.70 -7.89 4.94
N ASN A 172 10.76 -8.56 5.45
CA ASN A 172 11.09 -8.48 6.87
C ASN A 172 11.65 -7.11 7.25
N GLU A 173 12.48 -6.51 6.40
CA GLU A 173 13.06 -5.19 6.60
C GLU A 173 11.96 -4.11 6.58
N GLU A 174 10.99 -4.15 5.64
CA GLU A 174 9.85 -3.22 5.61
C GLU A 174 8.99 -3.30 6.88
N LYS A 175 8.75 -4.51 7.39
CA LYS A 175 8.02 -4.69 8.66
C LYS A 175 8.77 -4.15 9.87
N ILE A 176 10.09 -4.14 9.83
CA ILE A 176 10.92 -3.57 10.89
C ILE A 176 10.90 -2.05 10.79
N CYS A 177 10.98 -1.49 9.58
CA CYS A 177 10.90 -0.05 9.33
C CYS A 177 9.55 0.52 9.80
N ASP A 178 8.43 -0.07 9.42
CA ASP A 178 7.08 0.33 9.88
C ASP A 178 6.98 0.38 11.42
N LYS A 179 7.47 -0.68 12.11
CA LYS A 179 7.50 -0.71 13.57
C LYS A 179 8.40 0.36 14.17
N LEU A 180 9.54 0.65 13.53
CA LEU A 180 10.45 1.71 13.98
C LEU A 180 9.79 3.07 13.85
N LEU A 181 9.12 3.36 12.73
CA LEU A 181 8.36 4.59 12.51
C LEU A 181 7.25 4.76 13.54
N SER A 182 6.46 3.72 13.82
CA SER A 182 5.44 3.71 14.88
C SER A 182 6.04 4.05 16.23
N LYS A 183 7.18 3.44 16.58
CA LYS A 183 7.86 3.71 17.85
C LYS A 183 8.36 5.16 17.95
N VAL A 184 8.86 5.74 16.87
CA VAL A 184 9.30 7.15 16.82
C VAL A 184 8.11 8.08 17.00
N ALA A 185 6.97 7.79 16.34
CA ALA A 185 5.73 8.56 16.48
C ALA A 185 5.20 8.57 17.91
N ASP A 186 5.03 7.38 18.51
CA ASP A 186 4.36 7.22 19.81
C ASP A 186 5.18 7.76 20.97
N ILE A 187 6.50 7.53 20.97
CA ILE A 187 7.35 7.89 22.11
C ILE A 187 7.62 9.39 22.18
N THR A 188 7.74 10.08 21.05
CA THR A 188 8.29 11.44 21.08
C THR A 188 7.57 12.46 20.21
N LEU A 189 7.14 12.12 19.01
CA LEU A 189 6.75 13.13 18.01
C LEU A 189 5.29 13.59 18.16
N ASN A 190 4.35 12.66 18.28
CA ASN A 190 2.93 13.02 18.38
C ASN A 190 2.64 13.92 19.59
N SER A 191 3.30 13.65 20.73
CA SER A 191 3.17 14.51 21.94
C SER A 191 3.81 15.88 21.76
N LYS A 192 4.91 16.01 21.01
CA LYS A 192 5.54 17.30 20.71
C LYS A 192 4.70 18.13 19.74
N ALA A 193 3.96 17.49 18.83
CA ALA A 193 3.11 18.16 17.85
C ALA A 193 1.89 18.86 18.48
N ILE A 194 1.47 18.48 19.71
CA ILE A 194 0.37 19.11 20.44
C ILE A 194 0.84 20.37 21.20
N LYS A 195 2.11 20.46 21.55
CA LYS A 195 2.64 21.59 22.34
C LYS A 195 2.78 22.81 21.42
N LYS A 196 2.06 23.87 21.80
CA LYS A 196 2.20 25.21 21.22
C LYS A 196 3.47 25.90 21.73
#